data_aee12bc0c968fb02af321ad57f50d15b
#
_entry.id   aee12bc0c968fb02af321ad57f50d15b
#
_cell.length_a   1.000
_cell.length_b   1.000
_cell.length_c   1.000
_cell.angle_alpha   90.00
_cell.angle_beta   90.00
_cell.angle_gamma   90.00
#
_symmetry.space_group_name_H-M   'P 1'
#
loop_
_entity.id
_entity.type
_entity.pdbx_description
1 polymer ?
#
loop_
_entity_poly.entity_id
_entity_poly.type
_entity_poly.pdbx_seq_one_letter_code
_entity_poly.pdbx_strand_id
1 'polypeptide(L)'
;MQVVIAQAAVLRCNATVNFFEGEKPFFPATINNNDLHEHFGTVAVNLLGINKVNDMPPLMGAEDFSFYQEVMPGYFAFIGIQNPSHEKLEQVHSPYFKINEDVLPYGAALHASLAVSYLLKHPQDVPSAEGKHHDEL
;
A
#
# COMPACT_ATOMS: atom_id res chain seq x y z
N MET A 1 19.81 20.88 -2.26
CA MET A 1 19.84 21.83 -3.40
C MET A 1 21.23 22.06 -3.98
N GLN A 2 22.22 22.50 -3.20
CA GLN A 2 23.58 22.80 -3.68
C GLN A 2 24.28 21.62 -4.38
N VAL A 3 24.14 20.40 -3.89
CA VAL A 3 24.77 19.20 -4.48
C VAL A 3 24.31 18.96 -5.91
N VAL A 4 23.00 19.07 -6.18
CA VAL A 4 22.43 18.86 -7.53
C VAL A 4 22.97 19.92 -8.50
N ILE A 5 23.03 21.19 -8.10
CA ILE A 5 23.54 22.29 -8.91
C ILE A 5 25.03 22.11 -9.18
N ALA A 6 25.81 21.74 -8.12
CA ALA A 6 27.25 21.51 -8.26
C ALA A 6 27.57 20.34 -9.20
N GLN A 7 26.80 19.24 -9.11
CA GLN A 7 26.98 18.08 -9.97
C GLN A 7 26.63 18.38 -11.42
N ALA A 8 25.59 19.16 -11.67
CA ALA A 8 25.27 19.64 -13.02
C ALA A 8 26.39 20.51 -13.60
N ALA A 9 26.97 21.41 -12.79
CA ALA A 9 28.08 22.27 -13.21
C ALA A 9 29.33 21.47 -13.59
N VAL A 10 29.65 20.38 -12.88
CA VAL A 10 30.74 19.46 -13.23
C VAL A 10 30.56 18.89 -14.65
N LEU A 11 29.32 18.60 -15.02
CA LEU A 11 28.97 18.11 -16.36
C LEU A 11 28.71 19.22 -17.38
N ARG A 12 29.05 20.46 -17.05
CA ARG A 12 28.82 21.66 -17.87
C ARG A 12 27.35 21.87 -18.26
N CYS A 13 26.43 21.44 -17.37
CA CYS A 13 25.00 21.65 -17.46
C CYS A 13 24.53 22.69 -16.45
N ASN A 14 23.43 23.36 -16.75
CA ASN A 14 22.72 24.19 -15.79
C ASN A 14 21.57 23.40 -15.19
N ALA A 15 21.39 23.51 -13.87
CA ALA A 15 20.26 22.91 -13.18
C ALA A 15 19.59 23.91 -12.25
N THR A 16 18.27 23.84 -12.19
CA THR A 16 17.46 24.50 -11.17
C THR A 16 16.70 23.43 -10.39
N VAL A 17 16.52 23.68 -9.09
CA VAL A 17 15.79 22.76 -8.21
C VAL A 17 14.66 23.53 -7.57
N ASN A 18 13.44 23.08 -7.76
CA ASN A 18 12.26 23.57 -7.08
C ASN A 18 11.61 22.40 -6.31
N PHE A 19 11.48 22.53 -5.00
CA PHE A 19 10.82 21.55 -4.15
C PHE A 19 9.32 21.80 -4.00
N PHE A 20 8.79 22.87 -4.61
CA PHE A 20 7.38 23.27 -4.53
C PHE A 20 6.86 23.43 -3.08
N GLU A 21 7.73 23.89 -2.18
CA GLU A 21 7.39 24.10 -0.78
C GLU A 21 6.18 25.04 -0.67
N GLY A 22 5.12 24.55 0.00
CA GLY A 22 3.85 25.30 0.14
C GLY A 22 2.90 25.22 -1.09
N GLU A 23 3.34 24.71 -2.22
CA GLU A 23 2.50 24.56 -3.42
C GLU A 23 1.96 23.14 -3.59
N LYS A 24 2.77 22.14 -3.23
CA LYS A 24 2.41 20.72 -3.32
C LYS A 24 2.72 20.01 -2.01
N PRO A 25 1.82 19.12 -1.52
CA PRO A 25 2.10 18.36 -0.33
C PRO A 25 3.25 17.37 -0.57
N PHE A 26 4.11 17.22 0.43
CA PHE A 26 5.06 16.10 0.48
C PHE A 26 4.30 14.82 0.78
N PHE A 27 4.72 13.72 0.17
CA PHE A 27 4.22 12.40 0.54
C PHE A 27 4.75 12.03 1.93
N PRO A 28 3.90 11.79 2.91
CA PRO A 28 4.32 11.24 4.19
C PRO A 28 4.95 9.86 4.02
N ALA A 29 5.66 9.40 5.04
CA ALA A 29 6.12 8.01 5.06
C ALA A 29 4.92 7.07 5.24
N THR A 30 4.86 5.99 4.43
CA THR A 30 3.88 4.92 4.63
C THR A 30 4.33 4.06 5.81
N ILE A 31 3.64 4.19 6.94
CA ILE A 31 3.97 3.48 8.18
C ILE A 31 2.79 2.62 8.60
N ASN A 32 2.97 1.32 8.55
CA ASN A 32 1.94 0.37 8.93
C ASN A 32 1.65 0.41 10.43
N ASN A 33 0.35 0.40 10.78
CA ASN A 33 -0.09 0.30 12.15
C ASN A 33 0.23 -1.11 12.70
N ASN A 34 0.78 -1.19 13.92
CA ASN A 34 1.24 -2.46 14.52
C ASN A 34 0.11 -3.46 14.74
N ASP A 35 -1.05 -3.02 15.25
CA ASP A 35 -2.18 -3.92 15.52
C ASP A 35 -2.75 -4.49 14.22
N LEU A 36 -2.79 -3.66 13.16
CA LEU A 36 -3.20 -4.10 11.82
C LEU A 36 -2.14 -5.01 11.17
N HIS A 37 -0.86 -4.81 11.47
CA HIS A 37 0.20 -5.72 11.04
C HIS A 37 0.03 -7.12 11.63
N GLU A 38 -0.20 -7.23 12.95
CA GLU A 38 -0.47 -8.50 13.63
C GLU A 38 -1.73 -9.17 13.10
N HIS A 39 -2.79 -8.38 12.91
CA HIS A 39 -4.05 -8.87 12.34
C HIS A 39 -3.85 -9.41 10.93
N PHE A 40 -3.16 -8.65 10.06
CA PHE A 40 -2.81 -9.07 8.70
C PHE A 40 -2.02 -10.35 8.70
N GLY A 41 -0.94 -10.44 9.50
CA GLY A 41 -0.10 -11.62 9.59
C GLY A 41 -0.89 -12.87 9.97
N THR A 42 -1.77 -12.75 10.97
CA THR A 42 -2.64 -13.85 11.40
C THR A 42 -3.56 -14.33 10.27
N VAL A 43 -4.25 -13.41 9.60
CA VAL A 43 -5.20 -13.76 8.53
C VAL A 43 -4.48 -14.30 7.31
N ALA A 44 -3.38 -13.67 6.92
CA ALA A 44 -2.60 -14.08 5.75
C ALA A 44 -1.97 -15.46 5.94
N VAL A 45 -1.41 -15.75 7.11
CA VAL A 45 -0.85 -17.09 7.44
C VAL A 45 -1.94 -18.16 7.42
N ASN A 46 -3.12 -17.87 7.95
CA ASN A 46 -4.24 -18.81 7.94
C ASN A 46 -4.76 -19.10 6.54
N LEU A 47 -4.75 -18.10 5.66
CA LEU A 47 -5.24 -18.22 4.29
C LEU A 47 -4.21 -18.83 3.33
N LEU A 48 -2.95 -18.44 3.45
CA LEU A 48 -1.90 -18.73 2.46
C LEU A 48 -0.85 -19.72 2.97
N GLY A 49 -0.74 -19.89 4.28
CA GLY A 49 0.32 -20.65 4.95
C GLY A 49 1.54 -19.79 5.29
N ILE A 50 2.22 -20.19 6.36
CA ILE A 50 3.33 -19.42 6.94
C ILE A 50 4.50 -19.18 5.96
N ASN A 51 4.76 -20.11 5.06
CA ASN A 51 5.85 -19.99 4.07
C ASN A 51 5.56 -19.00 2.92
N LYS A 52 4.35 -18.40 2.91
CA LYS A 52 3.91 -17.46 1.88
C LYS A 52 3.77 -16.03 2.40
N VAL A 53 3.98 -15.82 3.68
CA VAL A 53 3.89 -14.52 4.34
C VAL A 53 5.28 -14.14 4.83
N ASN A 54 5.79 -13.02 4.36
CA ASN A 54 7.14 -12.56 4.69
C ASN A 54 7.11 -11.07 5.03
N ASP A 55 7.92 -10.70 6.00
CA ASP A 55 8.18 -9.29 6.26
C ASP A 55 9.08 -8.71 5.16
N MET A 56 8.80 -7.49 4.79
CA MET A 56 9.51 -6.79 3.76
C MET A 56 10.35 -5.66 4.37
N PRO A 57 11.62 -5.52 3.97
CA PRO A 57 12.43 -4.40 4.45
C PRO A 57 11.84 -3.07 3.97
N PRO A 58 12.09 -1.96 4.70
CA PRO A 58 11.65 -0.63 4.28
C PRO A 58 12.13 -0.30 2.86
N LEU A 59 11.23 0.24 2.05
CA LEU A 59 11.50 0.68 0.68
C LEU A 59 11.49 2.20 0.58
N MET A 60 12.37 2.73 -0.26
CA MET A 60 12.41 4.15 -0.63
C MET A 60 11.43 4.42 -1.78
N GLY A 61 10.15 4.42 -1.46
CA GLY A 61 9.05 4.72 -2.40
C GLY A 61 8.06 5.68 -1.77
N ALA A 62 7.32 6.40 -2.59
CA ALA A 62 6.22 7.26 -2.15
C ALA A 62 4.90 6.61 -2.54
N GLU A 63 3.97 6.58 -1.60
CA GLU A 63 2.64 6.01 -1.76
C GLU A 63 1.60 7.01 -1.27
N ASP A 64 0.56 7.25 -2.06
CA ASP A 64 -0.55 8.13 -1.68
C ASP A 64 -1.38 7.56 -0.51
N PHE A 65 -1.30 6.25 -0.27
CA PHE A 65 -1.88 5.61 0.89
C PHE A 65 -1.39 6.20 2.23
N SER A 66 -0.19 6.79 2.25
CA SER A 66 0.36 7.48 3.41
C SER A 66 -0.55 8.60 3.94
N PHE A 67 -1.28 9.30 3.06
CA PHE A 67 -2.23 10.35 3.47
C PHE A 67 -3.44 9.78 4.23
N TYR A 68 -3.89 8.57 3.90
CA TYR A 68 -4.92 7.90 4.69
C TYR A 68 -4.40 7.52 6.07
N GLN A 69 -3.13 7.12 6.16
CA GLN A 69 -2.51 6.73 7.44
C GLN A 69 -2.28 7.92 8.39
N GLU A 70 -2.29 9.16 7.90
CA GLU A 70 -2.26 10.35 8.76
C GLU A 70 -3.58 10.59 9.50
N VAL A 71 -4.70 10.06 8.99
CA VAL A 71 -6.04 10.31 9.56
C VAL A 71 -6.67 9.06 10.17
N MET A 72 -6.17 7.87 9.83
CA MET A 72 -6.67 6.60 10.40
C MET A 72 -5.59 5.53 10.37
N PRO A 73 -5.65 4.54 11.28
CA PRO A 73 -4.78 3.37 11.20
C PRO A 73 -4.92 2.66 9.86
N GLY A 74 -3.81 2.39 9.19
CA GLY A 74 -3.78 1.74 7.90
C GLY A 74 -2.68 0.68 7.81
N TYR A 75 -2.87 -0.28 6.91
CA TYR A 75 -1.89 -1.31 6.59
C TYR A 75 -1.72 -1.44 5.09
N PHE A 76 -0.50 -1.26 4.62
CA PHE A 76 -0.11 -1.39 3.22
C PHE A 76 0.74 -2.64 3.04
N ALA A 77 0.36 -3.52 2.13
CA ALA A 77 1.05 -4.78 1.88
C ALA A 77 1.31 -4.98 0.39
N PHE A 78 2.35 -5.74 0.09
CA PHE A 78 2.64 -6.17 -1.27
C PHE A 78 2.18 -7.61 -1.46
N ILE A 79 1.72 -7.92 -2.68
CA ILE A 79 1.43 -9.28 -3.11
C ILE A 79 2.41 -9.69 -4.21
N GLY A 80 2.98 -10.88 -4.10
CA GLY A 80 3.88 -11.42 -5.10
C GLY A 80 3.13 -11.75 -6.38
N ILE A 81 3.59 -11.20 -7.50
CA ILE A 81 2.93 -11.31 -8.81
C ILE A 81 3.79 -12.01 -9.86
N GLN A 82 4.93 -12.59 -9.46
CA GLN A 82 5.82 -13.26 -10.40
C GLN A 82 5.18 -14.53 -10.95
N ASN A 83 5.19 -14.66 -12.27
CA ASN A 83 4.83 -15.90 -12.93
C ASN A 83 6.12 -16.68 -13.24
N PRO A 84 6.28 -17.90 -12.70
CA PRO A 84 7.48 -18.71 -12.95
C PRO A 84 7.75 -19.04 -14.43
N SER A 85 6.73 -18.97 -15.27
CA SER A 85 6.85 -19.20 -16.72
C SER A 85 7.44 -18.01 -17.48
N HIS A 86 7.55 -16.83 -16.87
CA HIS A 86 8.18 -15.66 -17.46
C HIS A 86 9.62 -15.54 -16.98
N GLU A 87 10.57 -15.59 -17.93
CA GLU A 87 11.99 -15.51 -17.63
C GLU A 87 12.44 -14.17 -17.06
N LYS A 88 11.71 -13.08 -17.38
CA LYS A 88 12.06 -11.72 -16.98
C LYS A 88 10.94 -11.06 -16.22
N LEU A 89 11.28 -10.56 -15.03
CA LEU A 89 10.41 -9.69 -14.25
C LEU A 89 10.62 -8.24 -14.70
N GLU A 90 9.59 -7.63 -15.26
CA GLU A 90 9.60 -6.21 -15.58
C GLU A 90 9.25 -5.38 -14.34
N GLN A 91 9.89 -4.22 -14.23
CA GLN A 91 9.64 -3.32 -13.11
C GLN A 91 8.23 -2.69 -13.21
N VAL A 92 7.66 -2.36 -12.05
CA VAL A 92 6.47 -1.50 -11.99
C VAL A 92 6.74 -0.20 -12.76
N HIS A 93 5.73 0.42 -13.35
CA HIS A 93 5.81 1.59 -14.23
C HIS A 93 6.49 1.34 -15.59
N SER A 94 6.86 0.10 -15.92
CA SER A 94 7.28 -0.27 -17.27
C SER A 94 6.05 -0.48 -18.18
N PRO A 95 6.09 -0.07 -19.46
CA PRO A 95 5.02 -0.40 -20.41
C PRO A 95 4.93 -1.90 -20.72
N TYR A 96 5.93 -2.67 -20.31
CA TYR A 96 5.98 -4.13 -20.46
C TYR A 96 5.64 -4.87 -19.17
N PHE A 97 5.27 -4.14 -18.11
CA PHE A 97 4.88 -4.70 -16.83
C PHE A 97 3.70 -5.66 -17.01
N LYS A 98 3.84 -6.86 -16.43
CA LYS A 98 2.82 -7.91 -16.44
C LYS A 98 2.64 -8.46 -15.05
N ILE A 99 1.41 -8.70 -14.67
CA ILE A 99 1.07 -9.39 -13.44
C ILE A 99 0.69 -10.84 -13.74
N ASN A 100 0.92 -11.72 -12.79
CA ASN A 100 0.30 -13.04 -12.81
C ASN A 100 -1.14 -12.89 -12.30
N GLU A 101 -2.11 -12.99 -13.20
CA GLU A 101 -3.54 -12.83 -12.87
C GLU A 101 -4.05 -13.93 -11.92
N ASP A 102 -3.38 -15.08 -11.83
CA ASP A 102 -3.74 -16.15 -10.90
C ASP A 102 -3.63 -15.71 -9.42
N VAL A 103 -2.96 -14.59 -9.12
CA VAL A 103 -2.88 -14.06 -7.75
C VAL A 103 -4.08 -13.19 -7.37
N LEU A 104 -4.86 -12.71 -8.32
CA LEU A 104 -6.00 -11.81 -8.06
C LEU A 104 -7.06 -12.43 -7.13
N PRO A 105 -7.46 -13.71 -7.28
CA PRO A 105 -8.38 -14.35 -6.34
C PRO A 105 -7.83 -14.39 -4.90
N TYR A 106 -6.53 -14.60 -4.74
CA TYR A 106 -5.89 -14.60 -3.41
C TYR A 106 -5.92 -13.21 -2.78
N GLY A 107 -5.62 -12.16 -3.57
CA GLY A 107 -5.73 -10.78 -3.12
C GLY A 107 -7.15 -10.42 -2.69
N ALA A 108 -8.16 -10.77 -3.49
CA ALA A 108 -9.56 -10.53 -3.17
C ALA A 108 -10.00 -11.29 -1.91
N ALA A 109 -9.64 -12.57 -1.79
CA ALA A 109 -9.94 -13.38 -0.62
C ALA A 109 -9.28 -12.84 0.66
N LEU A 110 -8.02 -12.37 0.55
CA LEU A 110 -7.29 -11.78 1.65
C LEU A 110 -7.98 -10.50 2.14
N HIS A 111 -8.33 -9.57 1.25
CA HIS A 111 -9.04 -8.35 1.59
C HIS A 111 -10.39 -8.63 2.28
N ALA A 112 -11.19 -9.55 1.72
CA ALA A 112 -12.47 -9.93 2.30
C ALA A 112 -12.29 -10.58 3.69
N SER A 113 -11.31 -11.47 3.84
CA SER A 113 -11.02 -12.14 5.11
C SER A 113 -10.53 -11.18 6.18
N LEU A 114 -9.69 -10.21 5.82
CA LEU A 114 -9.22 -9.16 6.71
C LEU A 114 -10.38 -8.31 7.22
N ALA A 115 -11.24 -7.84 6.32
CA ALA A 115 -12.40 -7.03 6.70
C ALA A 115 -13.36 -7.79 7.61
N VAL A 116 -13.77 -9.01 7.22
CA VAL A 116 -14.69 -9.82 8.02
C VAL A 116 -14.11 -10.16 9.39
N SER A 117 -12.87 -10.63 9.45
CA SER A 117 -12.24 -10.99 10.71
C SER A 117 -12.00 -9.79 11.63
N TYR A 118 -11.73 -8.61 11.08
CA TYR A 118 -11.61 -7.38 11.84
C TYR A 118 -12.97 -7.00 12.46
N LEU A 119 -14.02 -6.93 11.66
CA LEU A 119 -15.37 -6.59 12.14
C LEU A 119 -15.92 -7.58 13.19
N LEU A 120 -15.62 -8.86 13.03
CA LEU A 120 -16.00 -9.87 14.03
C LEU A 120 -15.27 -9.69 15.37
N LYS A 121 -14.03 -9.22 15.36
CA LYS A 121 -13.26 -8.89 16.58
C LYS A 121 -13.67 -7.56 17.23
N HIS A 122 -14.21 -6.64 16.42
CA HIS A 122 -14.56 -5.28 16.82
C HIS A 122 -16.02 -4.96 16.50
N PRO A 123 -16.99 -5.69 17.08
CA PRO A 123 -18.41 -5.52 16.76
C PRO A 123 -18.95 -4.14 17.11
N GLN A 124 -18.30 -3.39 18.02
CA GLN A 124 -18.63 -2.01 18.38
C GLN A 124 -18.33 -1.02 17.25
N ASP A 125 -17.46 -1.35 16.32
CA ASP A 125 -17.09 -0.49 15.21
C ASP A 125 -18.03 -0.63 13.99
N VAL A 126 -18.96 -1.61 14.07
CA VAL A 126 -19.98 -1.81 13.05
C VAL A 126 -21.12 -0.79 13.30
N PRO A 127 -21.41 0.12 12.36
CA PRO A 127 -22.56 1.02 12.49
C PRO A 127 -23.83 0.18 12.67
N SER A 128 -24.58 0.43 13.74
CA SER A 128 -25.88 -0.21 13.94
C SER A 128 -26.77 0.16 12.76
N ALA A 129 -27.34 -0.87 12.12
CA ALA A 129 -28.32 -0.70 11.05
C ALA A 129 -29.69 -0.25 11.63
N GLU A 130 -29.68 0.68 12.58
CA GLU A 130 -30.92 1.30 13.06
C GLU A 130 -31.42 2.30 12.02
N GLY A 131 -32.55 1.96 11.51
CA GLY A 131 -33.30 2.52 10.45
C GLY A 131 -33.32 4.05 10.36
N LYS A 132 -32.89 4.57 9.24
CA LYS A 132 -33.55 5.73 8.69
C LYS A 132 -34.75 5.22 7.89
N HIS A 133 -35.90 5.11 8.55
CA HIS A 133 -37.16 5.19 7.87
C HIS A 133 -37.15 6.53 7.11
N HIS A 134 -36.98 6.52 5.82
CA HIS A 134 -37.38 7.61 4.97
C HIS A 134 -38.92 7.56 4.94
N ASP A 135 -39.55 8.36 5.78
CA ASP A 135 -40.91 8.78 5.55
C ASP A 135 -40.86 9.75 4.35
N GLU A 136 -41.06 9.18 3.16
CA GLU A 136 -41.40 9.97 1.97
C GLU A 136 -42.91 10.22 2.01
N LEU A 137 -43.23 11.50 2.22
CA LEU A 137 -44.51 12.08 1.80
C LEU A 137 -44.32 12.88 0.52
#